data_3d7c35bf3cbaffc1a7c6163fac2f4d2c
#
_entry.id   3d7c35bf3cbaffc1a7c6163fac2f4d2c
#
_cell.length_a   1.000
_cell.length_b   1.000
_cell.length_c   1.000
_cell.angle_alpha   90.00
_cell.angle_beta   90.00
_cell.angle_gamma   90.00
#
_symmetry.space_group_name_H-M   'P 1'
#
loop_
_entity.id
_entity.type
_entity.pdbx_description
1 polymer ?
#
loop_
_entity_poly.entity_id
_entity_poly.type
_entity_poly.pdbx_seq_one_letter_code
_entity_poly.pdbx_strand_id
1 'polypeptide(L)'
;MVILAFRRRQQHEVDAWVAALGAGVPVVEVPVLGRRWRRVRGWIEGGMATGTPPDARARVWCAYAPVSGVLGAVGQRGTGQVAVLVAERGGHVRVVARGAPAPAAVGAVRAALGAR
;
A
#
# COMPACT_ATOMS: atom_id res chain seq x y z
N MET A 1 5.47 7.44 0.07
CA MET A 1 4.60 6.62 0.93
C MET A 1 4.21 5.34 0.21
N VAL A 2 4.21 4.24 0.91
CA VAL A 2 3.84 2.93 0.36
C VAL A 2 2.63 2.40 1.14
N ILE A 3 1.61 1.95 0.44
CA ILE A 3 0.45 1.31 1.06
C ILE A 3 0.41 -0.15 0.63
N LEU A 4 0.56 -1.06 1.60
CA LEU A 4 0.44 -2.50 1.37
C LEU A 4 -1.02 -2.92 1.58
N ALA A 5 -1.63 -3.50 0.57
CA ALA A 5 -2.97 -4.07 0.65
C ALA A 5 -2.87 -5.59 0.52
N PHE A 6 -3.52 -6.31 1.42
CA PHE A 6 -3.47 -7.76 1.50
C PHE A 6 -4.72 -8.44 0.96
N ARG A 7 -5.79 -7.69 0.74
CA ARG A 7 -7.07 -8.18 0.22
C ARG A 7 -7.66 -7.18 -0.76
N ARG A 8 -8.34 -7.70 -1.77
CA ARG A 8 -8.95 -6.87 -2.81
C ARG A 8 -9.94 -5.83 -2.25
N ARG A 9 -10.72 -6.19 -1.23
CA ARG A 9 -11.67 -5.28 -0.59
C ARG A 9 -11.01 -4.08 0.10
N GLN A 10 -9.71 -4.14 0.36
CA GLN A 10 -8.96 -3.04 0.97
C GLN A 10 -8.68 -1.89 0.01
N GLN A 11 -9.05 -2.03 -1.25
CA GLN A 11 -8.94 -0.93 -2.20
C GLN A 11 -9.67 0.33 -1.71
N HIS A 12 -10.78 0.17 -1.00
CA HIS A 12 -11.51 1.30 -0.40
C HIS A 12 -10.65 2.06 0.61
N GLU A 13 -9.90 1.35 1.43
CA GLU A 13 -8.98 1.97 2.40
C GLU A 13 -7.83 2.68 1.70
N VAL A 14 -7.26 2.06 0.67
CA VAL A 14 -6.20 2.66 -0.14
C VAL A 14 -6.69 3.96 -0.78
N ASP A 15 -7.84 3.93 -1.42
CA ASP A 15 -8.43 5.10 -2.06
C ASP A 15 -8.72 6.22 -1.05
N ALA A 16 -9.20 5.86 0.14
CA ALA A 16 -9.44 6.80 1.22
C ALA A 16 -8.15 7.47 1.69
N TRP A 17 -7.05 6.74 1.78
CA TRP A 17 -5.73 7.30 2.11
C TRP A 17 -5.24 8.28 1.06
N VAL A 18 -5.37 7.92 -0.21
CA VAL A 18 -4.98 8.81 -1.32
C VAL A 18 -5.79 10.11 -1.27
N ALA A 19 -7.10 10.01 -1.05
CA ALA A 19 -7.96 11.18 -0.94
C ALA A 19 -7.63 12.05 0.28
N ALA A 20 -7.36 11.44 1.43
CA ALA A 20 -7.06 12.15 2.67
C ALA A 20 -5.75 12.94 2.61
N LEU A 21 -4.76 12.41 1.89
CA LEU A 21 -3.44 13.05 1.78
C LEU A 21 -3.36 14.08 0.66
N GLY A 22 -4.20 13.96 -0.35
CA GLY A 22 -4.24 14.88 -1.48
C GLY A 22 -3.18 14.59 -2.56
N ALA A 23 -3.26 15.33 -3.66
CA ALA A 23 -2.49 15.07 -4.86
C ALA A 23 -0.98 15.34 -4.73
N GLY A 24 -0.55 16.11 -3.73
CA GLY A 24 0.86 16.46 -3.53
C GLY A 24 1.72 15.37 -2.89
N VAL A 25 1.12 14.27 -2.44
CA VAL A 25 1.84 13.19 -1.77
C VAL A 25 2.07 12.03 -2.74
N PRO A 26 3.33 11.66 -3.02
CA PRO A 26 3.60 10.50 -3.87
C PRO A 26 3.24 9.20 -3.12
N VAL A 27 2.38 8.41 -3.72
CA VAL A 27 1.88 7.14 -3.16
C VAL A 27 2.18 6.00 -4.12
N VAL A 28 2.75 4.93 -3.59
CA VAL A 28 2.87 3.65 -4.29
C VAL A 28 1.95 2.64 -3.62
N GLU A 29 1.00 2.12 -4.37
CA GLU A 29 0.09 1.08 -3.92
C GLU A 29 0.69 -0.29 -4.23
N VAL A 30 0.80 -1.15 -3.21
CA VAL A 30 1.40 -2.47 -3.36
C VAL A 30 0.41 -3.54 -2.91
N PRO A 31 -0.39 -4.11 -3.84
CA PRO A 31 -1.18 -5.29 -3.53
C PRO A 31 -0.23 -6.47 -3.28
N VAL A 32 -0.37 -7.11 -2.12
CA VAL A 32 0.45 -8.27 -1.76
C VAL A 32 -0.30 -9.53 -2.18
N LEU A 33 0.25 -10.23 -3.16
CA LEU A 33 -0.32 -11.45 -3.71
C LEU A 33 0.62 -12.61 -3.38
N GLY A 34 0.07 -13.79 -3.05
CA GLY A 34 0.88 -14.96 -2.77
C GLY A 34 1.71 -15.39 -4.01
N ARG A 35 2.82 -16.09 -3.79
CA ARG A 35 3.70 -16.57 -4.88
C ARG A 35 2.97 -17.39 -5.92
N ARG A 36 1.96 -18.14 -5.52
CA ARG A 36 1.16 -18.99 -6.42
C ARG A 36 0.51 -18.19 -7.55
N TRP A 37 0.27 -16.89 -7.36
CA TRP A 37 -0.35 -16.02 -8.35
C TRP A 37 0.61 -15.48 -9.40
N ARG A 38 1.92 -15.71 -9.24
CA ARG A 38 2.93 -15.25 -10.18
C ARG A 38 2.72 -15.78 -11.59
N ARG A 39 2.22 -17.00 -11.73
CA ARG A 39 1.98 -17.64 -13.03
C ARG A 39 0.88 -16.95 -13.84
N VAL A 40 -0.04 -16.28 -13.18
CA VAL A 40 -1.16 -15.58 -13.80
C VAL A 40 -1.04 -14.06 -13.63
N ARG A 41 0.15 -13.57 -13.32
CA ARG A 41 0.37 -12.15 -13.04
C ARG A 41 -0.07 -11.24 -14.19
N GLY A 42 0.16 -11.63 -15.43
CA GLY A 42 -0.23 -10.84 -16.59
C GLY A 42 -1.75 -10.64 -16.66
N TRP A 43 -2.52 -11.68 -16.36
CA TRP A 43 -3.97 -11.61 -16.31
C TRP A 43 -4.45 -10.75 -15.15
N ILE A 44 -3.84 -10.90 -13.95
CA ILE A 44 -4.19 -10.11 -12.77
C ILE A 44 -3.88 -8.62 -13.01
N GLU A 45 -2.68 -8.30 -13.46
CA GLU A 45 -2.24 -6.93 -13.71
C GLU A 45 -3.04 -6.29 -14.84
N GLY A 46 -3.36 -7.05 -15.88
CA GLY A 46 -4.24 -6.59 -16.96
C GLY A 46 -5.63 -6.25 -16.46
N GLY A 47 -6.21 -7.09 -15.59
CA GLY A 47 -7.51 -6.82 -14.97
C GLY A 47 -7.48 -5.60 -14.08
N MET A 48 -6.43 -5.44 -13.28
CA MET A 48 -6.24 -4.26 -12.44
C MET A 48 -6.05 -2.99 -13.28
N ALA A 49 -5.26 -3.07 -14.33
CA ALA A 49 -5.03 -1.94 -15.23
C ALA A 49 -6.32 -1.47 -15.90
N THR A 50 -7.20 -2.40 -16.27
CA THR A 50 -8.52 -2.08 -16.86
C THR A 50 -9.40 -1.31 -15.88
N GLY A 51 -9.35 -1.65 -14.58
CA GLY A 51 -10.12 -1.01 -13.53
C GLY A 51 -9.45 0.22 -12.92
N THR A 52 -8.24 0.58 -13.34
CA THR A 52 -7.45 1.66 -12.73
C THR A 52 -7.23 2.78 -13.76
N PRO A 53 -7.44 4.06 -13.38
CA PRO A 53 -7.13 5.19 -14.27
C PRO A 53 -5.66 5.17 -14.73
N PRO A 54 -5.35 5.61 -15.96
CA PRO A 54 -3.98 5.58 -16.50
C PRO A 54 -2.93 6.29 -15.64
N ASP A 55 -3.29 7.39 -15.01
CA ASP A 55 -2.41 8.14 -14.12
C ASP A 55 -2.09 7.41 -12.80
N ALA A 56 -2.99 6.52 -12.36
CA ALA A 56 -2.79 5.71 -11.16
C ALA A 56 -2.05 4.40 -11.43
N ARG A 57 -2.04 3.90 -12.67
CA ARG A 57 -1.39 2.63 -13.03
C ARG A 57 0.10 2.61 -12.73
N ALA A 58 0.79 3.72 -12.94
CA ALA A 58 2.22 3.84 -12.67
C ALA A 58 2.56 3.76 -11.18
N ARG A 59 1.56 3.87 -10.29
CA ARG A 59 1.71 3.84 -8.84
C ARG A 59 1.28 2.52 -8.21
N VAL A 60 0.90 1.54 -9.01
CA VAL A 60 0.46 0.23 -8.53
C VAL A 60 1.51 -0.81 -8.86
N TRP A 61 2.12 -1.41 -7.84
CA TRP A 61 3.16 -2.42 -7.98
C TRP A 61 2.75 -3.70 -7.26
N CYS A 62 2.39 -4.74 -8.00
CA CYS A 62 2.01 -6.02 -7.42
C CYS A 62 3.22 -6.73 -6.80
N ALA A 63 3.08 -7.20 -5.57
CA ALA A 63 4.09 -7.98 -4.88
C ALA A 63 3.66 -9.45 -4.80
N TYR A 64 4.36 -10.32 -5.53
CA TYR A 64 4.12 -11.77 -5.54
C TYR A 64 5.04 -12.45 -4.53
N ALA A 65 4.78 -12.24 -3.26
CA ALA A 65 5.59 -12.73 -2.15
C ALA A 65 4.72 -13.49 -1.15
N PRO A 66 5.32 -14.35 -0.29
CA PRO A 66 4.56 -15.01 0.76
C PRO A 66 3.91 -13.97 1.67
N VAL A 67 2.58 -14.04 1.79
CA VAL A 67 1.82 -13.08 2.60
C VAL A 67 2.30 -13.09 4.06
N SER A 68 2.54 -14.26 4.63
CA SER A 68 3.05 -14.40 5.99
C SER A 68 4.40 -13.71 6.21
N GLY A 69 5.29 -13.77 5.22
CA GLY A 69 6.58 -13.10 5.27
C GLY A 69 6.45 -11.58 5.27
N VAL A 70 5.57 -11.05 4.44
CA VAL A 70 5.30 -9.62 4.38
C VAL A 70 4.64 -9.14 5.68
N LEU A 71 3.65 -9.88 6.19
CA LEU A 71 3.01 -9.57 7.46
C LEU A 71 4.03 -9.54 8.61
N GLY A 72 4.93 -10.52 8.66
CA GLY A 72 6.00 -10.55 9.65
C GLY A 72 6.94 -9.35 9.54
N ALA A 73 7.31 -8.97 8.33
CA ALA A 73 8.19 -7.84 8.08
C ALA A 73 7.59 -6.50 8.54
N VAL A 74 6.27 -6.33 8.44
CA VAL A 74 5.58 -5.11 8.90
C VAL A 74 5.02 -5.23 10.32
N GLY A 75 5.27 -6.33 11.01
CA GLY A 75 4.82 -6.55 12.38
C GLY A 75 3.31 -6.68 12.52
N GLN A 76 2.65 -7.27 11.54
CA GLN A 76 1.20 -7.41 11.49
C GLN A 76 0.79 -8.88 11.56
N ARG A 77 -0.24 -9.17 12.34
CA ARG A 77 -0.69 -10.56 12.56
C ARG A 77 -1.60 -11.09 11.46
N GLY A 78 -2.37 -10.23 10.83
CA GLY A 78 -3.36 -10.66 9.86
C GLY A 78 -3.54 -9.70 8.71
N THR A 79 -4.36 -10.10 7.74
CA THR A 79 -4.60 -9.39 6.50
C THR A 79 -5.79 -8.41 6.56
N GLY A 80 -6.33 -8.17 7.75
CA GLY A 80 -7.55 -7.36 7.94
C GLY A 80 -7.37 -5.86 7.76
N GLN A 81 -6.14 -5.37 7.68
CA GLN A 81 -5.83 -3.95 7.55
C GLN A 81 -4.75 -3.72 6.51
N VAL A 82 -4.80 -2.57 5.85
CA VAL A 82 -3.68 -2.09 5.04
C VAL A 82 -2.54 -1.64 5.96
N ALA A 83 -1.32 -1.68 5.48
CA ALA A 83 -0.17 -1.12 6.17
C ALA A 83 0.34 0.09 5.39
N VAL A 84 0.53 1.21 6.07
CA VAL A 84 1.02 2.45 5.48
C VAL A 84 2.45 2.68 5.95
N LEU A 85 3.37 2.72 5.00
CA LEU A 85 4.79 2.84 5.25
C LEU A 85 5.35 4.13 4.66
N VAL A 86 6.33 4.69 5.35
CA VAL A 86 7.08 5.85 4.86
C VAL A 86 8.55 5.47 4.80
N ALA A 87 9.18 5.74 3.65
CA ALA A 87 10.61 5.59 3.49
C ALA A 87 11.33 6.82 4.02
N GLU A 88 12.24 6.62 4.93
CA GLU A 88 13.07 7.68 5.50
C GLU A 88 14.28 7.98 4.60
N ARG A 89 14.92 9.14 4.81
CA ARG A 89 16.05 9.60 4.02
C ARG A 89 17.22 8.61 3.97
N GLY A 90 17.46 7.90 5.07
CA GLY A 90 18.52 6.90 5.17
C GLY A 90 18.20 5.56 4.52
N GLY A 91 17.06 5.43 3.86
CA GLY A 91 16.61 4.19 3.22
C GLY A 91 15.80 3.27 4.12
N HIS A 92 15.63 3.60 5.39
CA HIS A 92 14.75 2.85 6.28
C HIS A 92 13.30 3.06 5.92
N VAL A 93 12.55 1.97 5.89
CA VAL A 93 11.10 1.99 5.69
C VAL A 93 10.44 1.57 6.99
N ARG A 94 9.52 2.38 7.49
CA ARG A 94 8.80 2.06 8.72
C ARG A 94 7.28 2.13 8.53
N VAL A 95 6.59 1.29 9.27
CA VAL A 95 5.14 1.32 9.33
C VAL A 95 4.72 2.50 10.21
N VAL A 96 3.91 3.38 9.66
CA VAL A 96 3.46 4.60 10.34
C VAL A 96 2.00 4.47 10.78
N ALA A 97 1.19 3.76 9.99
CA ALA A 97 -0.23 3.58 10.27
C ALA A 97 -0.75 2.26 9.72
N ARG A 98 -1.90 1.83 10.22
CA ARG A 98 -2.62 0.65 9.75
C ARG A 98 -4.10 0.96 9.65
N GLY A 99 -4.78 0.34 8.69
CA GLY A 99 -6.22 0.47 8.53
C GLY A 99 -6.63 1.77 7.85
N ALA A 100 -7.87 2.18 8.07
CA ALA A 100 -8.45 3.36 7.45
C ALA A 100 -7.79 4.66 7.94
N PRO A 101 -7.83 5.76 7.14
CA PRO A 101 -7.18 7.02 7.47
C PRO A 101 -7.97 7.83 8.51
N ALA A 102 -7.86 7.44 9.78
CA ALA A 102 -8.36 8.27 10.88
C ALA A 102 -7.52 9.56 11.00
N PRO A 103 -8.07 10.66 11.55
CA PRO A 103 -7.34 11.93 11.65
C PRO A 103 -5.97 11.82 12.30
N ALA A 104 -5.84 11.06 13.38
CA ALA A 104 -4.57 10.85 14.06
C ALA A 104 -3.55 10.10 13.18
N ALA A 105 -4.02 9.10 12.42
CA ALA A 105 -3.19 8.34 11.51
C ALA A 105 -2.70 9.21 10.34
N VAL A 106 -3.57 10.02 9.77
CA VAL A 106 -3.22 10.98 8.71
C VAL A 106 -2.18 11.98 9.22
N GLY A 107 -2.35 12.49 10.43
CA GLY A 107 -1.39 13.39 11.07
C GLY A 107 -0.02 12.73 11.25
N ALA A 108 0.01 11.47 11.67
CA ALA A 108 1.24 10.72 11.84
C ALA A 108 1.99 10.52 10.50
N VAL A 109 1.25 10.22 9.43
CA VAL A 109 1.84 10.08 8.09
C VAL A 109 2.38 11.41 7.59
N ARG A 110 1.64 12.50 7.74
CA ARG A 110 2.10 13.84 7.35
C ARG A 110 3.36 14.24 8.11
N ALA A 111 3.41 13.98 9.41
CA ALA A 111 4.59 14.25 10.22
C ALA A 111 5.80 13.44 9.77
N ALA A 112 5.62 12.15 9.47
CA ALA A 112 6.69 11.30 8.98
C ALA A 112 7.21 11.75 7.60
N LEU A 113 6.32 12.18 6.71
CA LEU A 113 6.70 12.71 5.39
C LEU A 113 7.46 14.05 5.53
N GLY A 114 7.04 14.90 6.44
CA GLY A 114 7.71 16.17 6.70
C GLY A 114 9.07 16.05 7.37
N ALA A 115 9.32 14.94 8.06
CA ALA A 115 10.61 14.67 8.72
C ALA A 115 11.69 14.08 7.78
N ARG A 116 11.36 13.82 6.54
CA ARG A 116 12.28 13.23 5.55
C ARG A 116 13.38 14.19 5.13
#